data_9e328dfdc065cb24bc6d621d21f2dc9d
#
_entry.id   9e328dfdc065cb24bc6d621d21f2dc9d
#
_cell.length_a   1.000
_cell.length_b   1.000
_cell.length_c   1.000
_cell.angle_alpha   90.00
_cell.angle_beta   90.00
_cell.angle_gamma   90.00
#
_symmetry.space_group_name_H-M   'P 1'
#
loop_
_entity.id
_entity.type
_entity.pdbx_description
1 polymer ?
#
loop_
_entity_poly.entity_id
_entity_poly.type
_entity_poly.pdbx_seq_one_letter_code
_entity_poly.pdbx_strand_id
1 'polypeptide(L)'
;MHAISKIIARHADRKSVEVGEIVNVVPDYVMLNDRGAARAADLFCKMGGDKVFAPESVVVVFDHHYPPIRPQDSVSQKRTREWIKEQCISKFHAGEGIGHVIFPEKGYAFPGALIFGTDSHTVTNSALGCVATGMGHSDVSVARQVVRFS
;
A
#
# COMPACT_ATOMS: atom_id res chain seq x y z
N MET A 1 -15.41 -21.43 7.47
CA MET A 1 -14.87 -20.14 7.00
C MET A 1 -13.39 -20.34 6.68
N HIS A 2 -12.96 -20.01 5.47
CA HIS A 2 -11.56 -20.12 5.03
C HIS A 2 -10.69 -19.04 5.73
N ALA A 3 -9.37 -19.26 5.76
CA ALA A 3 -8.44 -18.30 6.39
C ALA A 3 -8.57 -16.88 5.81
N ILE A 4 -8.66 -16.76 4.49
CA ILE A 4 -8.87 -15.49 3.79
C ILE A 4 -10.14 -14.78 4.27
N SER A 5 -11.28 -15.50 4.33
CA SER A 5 -12.55 -14.92 4.81
C SER A 5 -12.47 -14.44 6.26
N LYS A 6 -11.70 -15.14 7.11
CA LYS A 6 -11.47 -14.71 8.51
C LYS A 6 -10.67 -13.40 8.57
N ILE A 7 -9.64 -13.28 7.75
CA ILE A 7 -8.80 -12.08 7.68
C ILE A 7 -9.63 -10.90 7.17
N ILE A 8 -10.38 -11.09 6.08
CA ILE A 8 -11.24 -10.05 5.51
C ILE A 8 -12.32 -9.62 6.52
N ALA A 9 -13.00 -10.57 7.18
CA ALA A 9 -14.05 -10.29 8.17
C ALA A 9 -13.50 -9.43 9.32
N ARG A 10 -12.30 -9.76 9.83
CA ARG A 10 -11.62 -8.98 10.87
C ARG A 10 -11.37 -7.54 10.44
N HIS A 11 -10.91 -7.33 9.20
CA HIS A 11 -10.61 -5.98 8.66
C HIS A 11 -11.86 -5.22 8.21
N ALA A 12 -13.00 -5.91 8.12
CA ALA A 12 -14.33 -5.33 7.89
C ALA A 12 -15.11 -5.06 9.20
N ASP A 13 -14.53 -5.35 10.36
CA ASP A 13 -15.21 -5.32 11.66
C ASP A 13 -16.49 -6.17 11.67
N ARG A 14 -16.41 -7.38 11.11
CA ARG A 14 -17.53 -8.32 10.95
C ARG A 14 -17.20 -9.70 11.51
N LYS A 15 -18.22 -10.42 11.93
CA LYS A 15 -18.06 -11.82 12.39
C LYS A 15 -17.77 -12.79 11.27
N SER A 16 -18.33 -12.53 10.07
CA SER A 16 -18.15 -13.35 8.88
C SER A 16 -18.35 -12.55 7.61
N VAL A 17 -17.82 -13.06 6.50
CA VAL A 17 -18.07 -12.58 5.14
C VAL A 17 -18.35 -13.78 4.24
N GLU A 18 -19.18 -13.57 3.23
CA GLU A 18 -19.55 -14.60 2.26
C GLU A 18 -18.89 -14.36 0.91
N VAL A 19 -18.74 -15.43 0.12
CA VAL A 19 -18.20 -15.34 -1.23
C VAL A 19 -19.16 -14.56 -2.13
N GLY A 20 -18.65 -13.53 -2.82
CA GLY A 20 -19.44 -12.64 -3.67
C GLY A 20 -20.00 -11.42 -2.94
N GLU A 21 -19.81 -11.32 -1.64
CA GLU A 21 -20.20 -10.16 -0.86
C GLU A 21 -19.20 -9.00 -1.05
N ILE A 22 -19.73 -7.78 -1.18
CA ILE A 22 -18.93 -6.55 -1.19
C ILE A 22 -18.82 -6.04 0.24
N VAL A 23 -17.60 -5.93 0.73
CA VAL A 23 -17.31 -5.49 2.09
C VAL A 23 -16.29 -4.35 2.11
N ASN A 24 -16.42 -3.48 3.08
CA ASN A 24 -15.47 -2.41 3.33
C ASN A 24 -14.41 -2.91 4.30
N VAL A 25 -13.14 -2.69 3.98
CA VAL A 25 -12.02 -3.17 4.80
C VAL A 25 -11.00 -2.06 5.05
N VAL A 26 -10.32 -2.14 6.18
CA VAL A 26 -9.18 -1.29 6.52
C VAL A 26 -7.92 -2.14 6.43
N PRO A 27 -6.99 -1.88 5.48
CA PRO A 27 -5.75 -2.61 5.41
C PRO A 27 -4.78 -2.21 6.54
N ASP A 28 -3.97 -3.16 7.01
CA ASP A 28 -2.86 -2.87 7.92
C ASP A 28 -1.79 -2.03 7.23
N TYR A 29 -1.49 -2.37 5.98
CA TYR A 29 -0.48 -1.65 5.18
C TYR A 29 -0.87 -1.44 3.73
N VAL A 30 -0.41 -0.31 3.20
CA VAL A 30 -0.45 0.02 1.77
C VAL A 30 0.98 0.18 1.27
N MET A 31 1.41 -0.72 0.38
CA MET A 31 2.73 -0.72 -0.24
C MET A 31 2.73 0.10 -1.53
N LEU A 32 3.64 1.03 -1.64
CA LEU A 32 3.86 1.83 -2.83
C LEU A 32 5.30 1.67 -3.29
N ASN A 33 5.51 1.28 -4.53
CA ASN A 33 6.83 1.33 -5.15
C ASN A 33 7.11 2.74 -5.73
N ASP A 34 8.35 3.00 -6.14
CA ASP A 34 8.78 4.28 -6.71
C ASP A 34 8.00 4.69 -7.97
N ARG A 35 7.56 3.74 -8.78
CA ARG A 35 6.72 4.00 -9.98
C ARG A 35 5.29 4.38 -9.58
N GLY A 36 4.74 3.69 -8.59
CA GLY A 36 3.35 3.84 -8.16
C GLY A 36 3.13 5.02 -7.22
N ALA A 37 4.11 5.36 -6.39
CA ALA A 37 3.95 6.35 -5.35
C ALA A 37 3.69 7.77 -5.88
N ALA A 38 4.49 8.23 -6.86
CA ALA A 38 4.27 9.55 -7.47
C ALA A 38 2.90 9.65 -8.13
N ARG A 39 2.52 8.61 -8.89
CA ARG A 39 1.22 8.58 -9.58
C ARG A 39 0.05 8.53 -8.60
N ALA A 40 0.17 7.74 -7.55
CA ALA A 40 -0.84 7.67 -6.51
C ALA A 40 -0.97 9.01 -5.75
N ALA A 41 0.14 9.70 -5.48
CA ALA A 41 0.14 11.04 -4.90
C ALA A 41 -0.54 12.07 -5.79
N ASP A 42 -0.23 12.07 -7.10
CA ASP A 42 -0.88 12.96 -8.07
C ASP A 42 -2.40 12.74 -8.15
N LEU A 43 -2.83 11.49 -8.18
CA LEU A 43 -4.26 11.14 -8.20
C LEU A 43 -4.95 11.52 -6.88
N PHE A 44 -4.31 11.29 -5.76
CA PHE A 44 -4.79 11.69 -4.44
C PHE A 44 -5.08 13.20 -4.39
N CYS A 45 -4.12 14.03 -4.81
CA CYS A 45 -4.30 15.49 -4.86
C CYS A 45 -5.41 15.90 -5.84
N LYS A 46 -5.47 15.28 -7.04
CA LYS A 46 -6.52 15.56 -8.05
C LYS A 46 -7.93 15.24 -7.56
N MET A 47 -8.07 14.27 -6.67
CA MET A 47 -9.34 13.90 -6.04
C MET A 47 -9.68 14.78 -4.83
N GLY A 48 -8.91 15.85 -4.56
CA GLY A 48 -9.13 16.77 -3.45
C GLY A 48 -8.56 16.28 -2.11
N GLY A 49 -7.69 15.27 -2.14
CA GLY A 49 -7.02 14.79 -0.93
C GLY A 49 -5.96 15.77 -0.45
N ASP A 50 -6.02 16.15 0.81
CA ASP A 50 -5.05 17.01 1.49
C ASP A 50 -4.12 16.20 2.39
N LYS A 51 -4.66 15.40 3.29
CA LYS A 51 -3.90 14.56 4.23
C LYS A 51 -4.27 13.10 4.13
N VAL A 52 -3.24 12.25 4.15
CA VAL A 52 -3.40 10.80 4.27
C VAL A 52 -3.95 10.49 5.66
N PHE A 53 -5.03 9.72 5.73
CA PHE A 53 -5.70 9.43 7.01
C PHE A 53 -4.81 8.65 7.99
N ALA A 54 -4.07 7.64 7.51
CA ALA A 54 -3.23 6.76 8.32
C ALA A 54 -1.81 6.67 7.70
N PRO A 55 -0.97 7.72 7.83
CA PRO A 55 0.37 7.73 7.24
C PRO A 55 1.28 6.63 7.80
N GLU A 56 1.01 6.14 9.00
CA GLU A 56 1.71 5.02 9.64
C GLU A 56 1.43 3.66 8.95
N SER A 57 0.33 3.55 8.22
CA SER A 57 -0.02 2.36 7.43
C SER A 57 0.55 2.39 6.01
N VAL A 58 1.15 3.50 5.60
CA VAL A 58 1.74 3.64 4.26
C VAL A 58 3.22 3.31 4.30
N VAL A 59 3.63 2.37 3.45
CA VAL A 59 5.03 1.99 3.25
C VAL A 59 5.44 2.32 1.82
N VAL A 60 6.44 3.16 1.66
CA VAL A 60 6.98 3.52 0.34
C VAL A 60 8.35 2.88 0.16
N VAL A 61 8.53 2.15 -0.94
CA VAL A 61 9.78 1.48 -1.27
C VAL A 61 10.27 1.93 -2.64
N PHE A 62 11.52 2.37 -2.73
CA PHE A 62 12.18 2.65 -4.00
C PHE A 62 13.04 1.46 -4.38
N ASP A 63 12.55 0.64 -5.32
CA ASP A 63 13.18 -0.62 -5.73
C ASP A 63 13.14 -0.91 -7.24
N HIS A 64 12.25 -0.28 -8.00
CA HIS A 64 12.12 -0.54 -9.45
C HIS A 64 13.05 0.32 -10.30
N HIS A 65 13.20 1.61 -9.95
CA HIS A 65 14.00 2.59 -10.68
C HIS A 65 14.99 3.31 -9.74
N TYR A 66 15.48 2.59 -8.74
CA TYR A 66 16.42 3.14 -7.78
C TYR A 66 17.77 2.38 -7.85
N PRO A 67 18.90 3.09 -8.02
CA PRO A 67 19.02 4.53 -8.29
C PRO A 67 18.37 4.95 -9.61
N PRO A 68 17.94 6.23 -9.75
CA PRO A 68 17.24 6.70 -10.94
C PRO A 68 18.17 6.62 -12.17
N ILE A 69 17.67 6.03 -13.27
CA ILE A 69 18.44 5.83 -14.50
C ILE A 69 18.13 6.94 -15.51
N ARG A 70 16.90 7.45 -15.50
CA ARG A 70 16.42 8.48 -16.44
C ARG A 70 16.12 9.78 -15.68
N PRO A 71 16.22 10.95 -16.33
CA PRO A 71 15.84 12.22 -15.72
C PRO A 71 14.43 12.22 -15.12
N GLN A 72 13.47 11.57 -15.78
CA GLN A 72 12.09 11.46 -15.32
C GLN A 72 11.98 10.68 -14.00
N ASP A 73 12.82 9.66 -13.81
CA ASP A 73 12.84 8.87 -12.57
C ASP A 73 13.30 9.75 -11.39
N SER A 74 14.32 10.58 -11.62
CA SER A 74 14.81 11.55 -10.61
C SER A 74 13.74 12.56 -10.22
N VAL A 75 13.02 13.12 -11.19
CA VAL A 75 11.94 14.08 -10.94
C VAL A 75 10.80 13.41 -10.15
N SER A 76 10.39 12.21 -10.57
CA SER A 76 9.35 11.43 -9.91
C SER A 76 9.73 11.10 -8.46
N GLN A 77 10.96 10.65 -8.24
CA GLN A 77 11.46 10.33 -6.89
C GLN A 77 11.55 11.56 -5.99
N LYS A 78 11.98 12.71 -6.54
CA LYS A 78 12.00 13.97 -5.79
C LYS A 78 10.60 14.35 -5.31
N ARG A 79 9.61 14.37 -6.21
CA ARG A 79 8.21 14.66 -5.87
C ARG A 79 7.65 13.68 -4.84
N THR A 80 7.96 12.40 -4.99
CA THR A 80 7.53 11.38 -4.01
C THR A 80 8.12 11.63 -2.63
N ARG A 81 9.41 12.01 -2.53
CA ARG A 81 10.05 12.35 -1.25
C ARG A 81 9.43 13.58 -0.59
N GLU A 82 9.12 14.62 -1.39
CA GLU A 82 8.42 15.83 -0.92
C GLU A 82 7.04 15.44 -0.36
N TRP A 83 6.27 14.67 -1.12
CA TRP A 83 4.95 14.19 -0.71
C TRP A 83 5.00 13.31 0.56
N ILE A 84 5.96 12.37 0.67
CA ILE A 84 6.19 11.55 1.87
C ILE A 84 6.37 12.45 3.10
N LYS A 85 7.18 13.50 2.96
CA LYS A 85 7.45 14.44 4.03
C LYS A 85 6.22 15.28 4.40
N GLU A 86 5.49 15.78 3.41
CA GLU A 86 4.25 16.55 3.61
C GLU A 86 3.17 15.72 4.30
N GLN A 87 3.08 14.41 3.98
CA GLN A 87 2.11 13.49 4.55
C GLN A 87 2.58 12.84 5.87
N CYS A 88 3.78 13.15 6.35
CA CYS A 88 4.36 12.56 7.56
C CYS A 88 4.47 11.03 7.51
N ILE A 89 4.72 10.47 6.32
CA ILE A 89 4.91 9.03 6.14
C ILE A 89 6.30 8.65 6.66
N SER A 90 6.36 7.85 7.71
CA SER A 90 7.62 7.46 8.37
C SER A 90 8.26 6.19 7.78
N LYS A 91 7.46 5.33 7.13
CA LYS A 91 7.95 4.07 6.56
C LYS A 91 8.38 4.27 5.11
N PHE A 92 9.62 4.71 4.94
CA PHE A 92 10.22 4.97 3.64
C PHE A 92 11.56 4.23 3.51
N HIS A 93 11.68 3.38 2.50
CA HIS A 93 12.84 2.57 2.21
C HIS A 93 13.37 2.86 0.81
N ALA A 94 14.64 3.22 0.69
CA ALA A 94 15.27 3.53 -0.58
C ALA A 94 16.66 2.88 -0.65
N GLY A 95 16.83 1.92 -1.58
CA GLY A 95 18.07 1.19 -1.73
C GLY A 95 18.34 0.13 -0.64
N GLU A 96 17.34 -0.23 0.15
CA GLU A 96 17.45 -1.26 1.18
C GLU A 96 17.15 -2.67 0.64
N GLY A 97 16.58 -2.78 -0.56
CA GLY A 97 16.22 -4.04 -1.19
C GLY A 97 14.90 -3.96 -1.96
N ILE A 98 14.40 -5.10 -2.37
CA ILE A 98 13.14 -5.26 -3.09
C ILE A 98 11.98 -5.17 -2.09
N GLY A 99 10.91 -4.43 -2.42
CA GLY A 99 9.76 -4.22 -1.55
C GLY A 99 9.16 -5.50 -1.00
N HIS A 100 9.07 -6.55 -1.82
CA HIS A 100 8.53 -7.84 -1.43
C HIS A 100 9.43 -8.64 -0.46
N VAL A 101 10.69 -8.23 -0.29
CA VAL A 101 11.63 -8.74 0.72
C VAL A 101 11.61 -7.85 1.96
N ILE A 102 11.58 -6.54 1.78
CA ILE A 102 11.52 -5.57 2.88
C ILE A 102 10.26 -5.78 3.74
N PHE A 103 9.12 -6.07 3.11
CA PHE A 103 7.85 -6.25 3.84
C PHE A 103 7.91 -7.36 4.91
N PRO A 104 8.35 -8.59 4.58
CA PRO A 104 8.56 -9.63 5.60
C PRO A 104 9.69 -9.31 6.58
N GLU A 105 10.82 -8.80 6.11
CA GLU A 105 11.99 -8.52 6.98
C GLU A 105 11.72 -7.43 8.03
N LYS A 106 10.93 -6.43 7.68
CA LYS A 106 10.54 -5.34 8.59
C LYS A 106 9.27 -5.66 9.40
N GLY A 107 8.69 -6.84 9.22
CA GLY A 107 7.49 -7.28 9.93
C GLY A 107 6.20 -6.62 9.45
N TYR A 108 6.16 -6.04 8.24
CA TYR A 108 4.92 -5.50 7.66
C TYR A 108 4.01 -6.60 7.14
N ALA A 109 4.59 -7.71 6.64
CA ALA A 109 3.85 -8.90 6.27
C ALA A 109 3.90 -9.91 7.43
N PHE A 110 2.75 -10.16 8.05
CA PHE A 110 2.60 -11.08 9.17
C PHE A 110 1.29 -11.87 9.08
N PRO A 111 1.17 -13.03 9.75
CA PRO A 111 -0.04 -13.83 9.71
C PRO A 111 -1.28 -13.04 10.13
N GLY A 112 -2.29 -13.04 9.28
CA GLY A 112 -3.54 -12.33 9.51
C GLY A 112 -3.57 -10.87 9.06
N ALA A 113 -2.49 -10.33 8.51
CA ALA A 113 -2.47 -8.98 7.94
C ALA A 113 -3.29 -8.87 6.64
N LEU A 114 -3.78 -7.67 6.35
CA LEU A 114 -4.34 -7.28 5.05
C LEU A 114 -3.45 -6.20 4.43
N ILE A 115 -2.93 -6.48 3.24
CA ILE A 115 -1.95 -5.63 2.55
C ILE A 115 -2.43 -5.31 1.15
N PHE A 116 -2.49 -4.03 0.80
CA PHE A 116 -2.71 -3.57 -0.57
C PHE A 116 -1.42 -2.97 -1.14
N GLY A 117 -1.18 -3.14 -2.43
CA GLY A 117 0.02 -2.60 -3.06
C GLY A 117 -0.20 -2.12 -4.49
N THR A 118 0.65 -1.22 -4.96
CA THR A 118 0.64 -0.76 -6.37
C THR A 118 1.39 -1.69 -7.31
N ASP A 119 1.86 -2.82 -6.82
CA ASP A 119 2.59 -3.83 -7.57
C ASP A 119 1.79 -5.13 -7.67
N SER A 120 1.77 -5.74 -8.87
CA SER A 120 1.05 -7.01 -9.11
C SER A 120 1.60 -8.17 -8.30
N HIS A 121 2.90 -8.14 -7.92
CA HIS A 121 3.55 -9.17 -7.12
C HIS A 121 3.34 -8.99 -5.60
N THR A 122 2.54 -8.01 -5.18
CA THR A 122 2.14 -7.82 -3.76
C THR A 122 1.62 -9.11 -3.14
N VAL A 123 0.96 -9.95 -3.95
CA VAL A 123 0.45 -11.27 -3.55
C VAL A 123 1.51 -12.21 -2.95
N THR A 124 2.79 -12.01 -3.26
CA THR A 124 3.91 -12.78 -2.70
C THR A 124 3.93 -12.75 -1.17
N ASN A 125 3.53 -11.64 -0.57
CA ASN A 125 3.46 -11.49 0.89
C ASN A 125 2.46 -12.47 1.53
N SER A 126 1.48 -12.97 0.76
CA SER A 126 0.49 -13.93 1.26
C SER A 126 1.10 -15.27 1.68
N ALA A 127 2.34 -15.58 1.24
CA ALA A 127 3.09 -16.76 1.69
C ALA A 127 3.35 -16.76 3.21
N LEU A 128 3.24 -15.58 3.85
CA LEU A 128 3.41 -15.42 5.30
C LEU A 128 2.07 -15.48 6.07
N GLY A 129 1.00 -15.99 5.44
CA GLY A 129 -0.30 -16.12 6.09
C GLY A 129 -1.11 -14.82 6.20
N CYS A 130 -0.78 -13.82 5.41
CA CYS A 130 -1.58 -12.59 5.25
C CYS A 130 -2.46 -12.67 3.99
N VAL A 131 -3.36 -11.72 3.82
CA VAL A 131 -4.04 -11.46 2.54
C VAL A 131 -3.40 -10.24 1.92
N ALA A 132 -2.72 -10.43 0.80
CA ALA A 132 -2.05 -9.35 0.09
C ALA A 132 -2.48 -9.33 -1.38
N THR A 133 -2.77 -8.15 -1.93
CA THR A 133 -3.20 -8.02 -3.33
C THR A 133 -2.68 -6.74 -3.97
N GLY A 134 -2.35 -6.84 -5.26
CA GLY A 134 -2.07 -5.68 -6.10
C GLY A 134 -3.34 -4.96 -6.49
N MET A 135 -3.30 -3.64 -6.51
CA MET A 135 -4.41 -2.75 -6.89
C MET A 135 -3.94 -1.69 -7.88
N GLY A 136 -4.87 -1.15 -8.65
CA GLY A 136 -4.60 0.00 -9.51
C GLY A 136 -4.19 1.24 -8.71
N HIS A 137 -3.43 2.14 -9.34
CA HIS A 137 -2.99 3.38 -8.68
C HIS A 137 -4.16 4.27 -8.25
N SER A 138 -5.25 4.29 -9.03
CA SER A 138 -6.50 4.97 -8.70
C SER A 138 -7.13 4.39 -7.44
N ASP A 139 -7.25 3.07 -7.40
CA ASP A 139 -7.89 2.37 -6.29
C ASP A 139 -7.10 2.54 -4.98
N VAL A 140 -5.77 2.44 -5.06
CA VAL A 140 -4.90 2.72 -3.92
C VAL A 140 -5.00 4.18 -3.47
N SER A 141 -5.15 5.12 -4.39
CA SER A 141 -5.32 6.54 -4.04
C SER A 141 -6.63 6.80 -3.30
N VAL A 142 -7.71 6.12 -3.68
CA VAL A 142 -9.00 6.14 -2.96
C VAL A 142 -8.88 5.43 -1.61
N ALA A 143 -8.25 4.27 -1.56
CA ALA A 143 -7.99 3.54 -0.31
C ALA A 143 -7.19 4.36 0.71
N ARG A 144 -6.43 5.35 0.23
CA ARG A 144 -5.68 6.30 1.07
C ARG A 144 -6.49 7.50 1.55
N GLN A 145 -7.48 7.96 0.76
CA GLN A 145 -8.42 9.01 1.18
C GLN A 145 -9.47 8.47 2.13
N VAL A 146 -9.89 7.23 1.90
CA VAL A 146 -11.00 6.59 2.58
C VAL A 146 -10.52 5.23 3.07
N VAL A 147 -9.80 5.23 4.17
CA VAL A 147 -9.73 4.05 5.02
C VAL A 147 -11.06 3.92 5.80
N ARG A 148 -12.11 4.43 5.21
CA ARG A 148 -13.52 4.16 5.48
C ARG A 148 -14.22 4.04 4.15
N PHE A 149 -14.25 2.84 3.64
CA PHE A 149 -15.35 2.50 2.76
C PHE A 149 -16.59 2.41 3.65
N SER A 150 -17.49 3.36 3.57
CA SER A 150 -18.83 3.30 4.15
C SER A 150 -19.78 2.68 3.16
#